data_a2195ceeed91676af9d9148a98a385a9
#
_entry.id   a2195ceeed91676af9d9148a98a385a9
#
_cell.length_a   1.000
_cell.length_b   1.000
_cell.length_c   1.000
_cell.angle_alpha   90.00
_cell.angle_beta   90.00
_cell.angle_gamma   90.00
#
_symmetry.space_group_name_H-M   'P 1'
#
loop_
_entity.id
_entity.type
_entity.pdbx_description
1 polymer ?
#
loop_
_entity_poly.entity_id
_entity_poly.type
_entity_poly.pdbx_seq_one_letter_code
_entity_poly.pdbx_strand_id
1 'polypeptide(L)' 'MTGLEKMVSQILEEADASAAVTISDAEKKAAEILDEAGKKADEIRQQREEQS' A
#
# COMPACT_ATOMS: atom_id res chain seq x y z
N MET A 1 24.31 8.46 26.57
CA MET A 1 23.84 7.20 25.98
C MET A 1 25.02 6.26 25.77
N THR A 2 24.92 5.02 26.20
CA THR A 2 25.95 4.02 25.95
C THR A 2 25.97 3.58 24.49
N GLY A 3 27.09 2.96 24.05
CA GLY A 3 27.16 2.44 22.68
C GLY A 3 26.08 1.38 22.39
N LEU A 4 25.75 0.57 23.40
CA LEU A 4 24.71 -0.46 23.25
C LEU A 4 23.32 0.17 23.11
N GLU A 5 23.00 1.17 23.92
CA GLU A 5 21.72 1.89 23.82
C GLU A 5 21.56 2.58 22.48
N LYS A 6 22.66 3.17 21.98
CA LYS A 6 22.66 3.82 20.66
C LYS A 6 22.40 2.81 19.55
N MET A 7 23.01 1.65 19.64
CA MET A 7 22.80 0.59 18.64
C MET A 7 21.35 0.09 18.64
N VAL A 8 20.76 -0.12 19.80
CA VAL A 8 19.36 -0.52 19.94
C VAL A 8 18.45 0.55 19.35
N SER A 9 18.71 1.81 19.66
CA SER A 9 17.92 2.94 19.12
C SER A 9 17.96 2.98 17.60
N GLN A 10 19.13 2.78 17.00
CA GLN A 10 19.29 2.75 15.55
C GLN A 10 18.54 1.58 14.90
N ILE A 11 18.60 0.40 15.53
CA ILE A 11 17.88 -0.77 15.04
C ILE A 11 16.37 -0.52 15.05
N LEU A 12 15.85 0.08 16.12
CA LEU A 12 14.44 0.41 16.23
C LEU A 12 14.02 1.45 15.19
N GLU A 13 14.83 2.48 14.97
CA GLU A 13 14.56 3.50 13.96
C GLU A 13 14.51 2.90 12.55
N GLU A 14 15.44 2.00 12.24
CA GLU A 14 15.47 1.33 10.96
C GLU A 14 14.26 0.41 10.78
N ALA A 15 13.87 -0.29 11.84
CA ALA A 15 12.69 -1.14 11.81
C ALA A 15 11.41 -0.33 11.59
N ASP A 16 11.29 0.81 12.27
CA ASP A 16 10.16 1.71 12.10
C ASP A 16 10.08 2.27 10.68
N ALA A 17 11.22 2.69 10.13
CA ALA A 17 11.30 3.21 8.77
C ALA A 17 10.92 2.13 7.75
N SER A 18 11.41 0.91 7.94
CA SER A 18 11.11 -0.22 7.06
C SER A 18 9.61 -0.58 7.13
N ALA A 19 9.04 -0.58 8.33
CA ALA A 19 7.61 -0.84 8.51
C ALA A 19 6.76 0.23 7.80
N ALA A 20 7.15 1.50 7.91
CA ALA A 20 6.45 2.60 7.26
C ALA A 20 6.44 2.45 5.74
N VAL A 21 7.57 2.06 5.15
CA VAL A 21 7.66 1.81 3.70
C VAL A 21 6.76 0.63 3.30
N THR A 22 6.79 -0.45 4.07
CA THR A 22 5.96 -1.63 3.79
C THR A 22 4.48 -1.28 3.81
N ILE A 23 4.04 -0.50 4.80
CA ILE A 23 2.65 -0.06 4.91
C ILE A 23 2.28 0.85 3.75
N SER A 24 3.13 1.83 3.43
CA SER A 24 2.89 2.75 2.32
C SER A 24 2.76 2.00 0.99
N ASP A 25 3.64 1.03 0.73
CA ASP A 25 3.58 0.23 -0.50
C ASP A 25 2.32 -0.62 -0.55
N ALA A 26 1.91 -1.19 0.59
CA ALA A 26 0.69 -1.97 0.67
C ALA A 26 -0.55 -1.11 0.41
N GLU A 27 -0.58 0.11 0.93
CA GLU A 27 -1.68 1.06 0.70
C GLU A 27 -1.78 1.44 -0.77
N LYS A 28 -0.63 1.70 -1.42
CA LYS A 28 -0.60 2.01 -2.86
C LYS A 28 -1.11 0.84 -3.69
N LYS A 29 -0.69 -0.37 -3.34
CA LYS A 29 -1.12 -1.57 -4.05
C LYS A 29 -2.62 -1.80 -3.88
N ALA A 30 -3.14 -1.60 -2.68
CA ALA A 30 -4.57 -1.71 -2.43
C ALA A 30 -5.36 -0.68 -3.24
N ALA A 31 -4.87 0.56 -3.32
CA ALA A 31 -5.50 1.60 -4.12
C ALA A 31 -5.51 1.25 -5.61
N GLU A 32 -4.43 0.69 -6.13
CA GLU A 32 -4.35 0.24 -7.52
C GLU A 32 -5.35 -0.88 -7.81
N ILE A 33 -5.46 -1.84 -6.90
CA ILE A 33 -6.41 -2.95 -7.04
C ILE A 33 -7.85 -2.43 -7.07
N LEU A 34 -8.17 -1.52 -6.17
CA LEU A 34 -9.51 -0.92 -6.12
C LEU A 34 -9.81 -0.09 -7.38
N ASP A 35 -8.83 0.64 -7.88
CA ASP A 35 -8.97 1.43 -9.10
C ASP A 35 -9.24 0.53 -10.31
N GLU A 36 -8.48 -0.55 -10.45
CA GLU A 36 -8.69 -1.51 -11.52
C GLU A 36 -10.05 -2.21 -11.43
N ALA A 37 -10.46 -2.56 -10.21
CA ALA A 37 -11.77 -3.16 -10.00
C ALA A 37 -12.89 -2.20 -10.40
N GLY A 38 -12.73 -0.92 -10.07
CA GLY A 38 -13.67 0.13 -10.46
C GLY A 38 -13.78 0.28 -11.97
N LYS A 39 -12.64 0.29 -12.66
CA LYS A 39 -12.59 0.37 -14.13
C LYS A 39 -13.28 -0.84 -14.78
N LYS A 40 -13.03 -2.02 -14.26
CA LYS A 40 -13.64 -3.25 -14.74
C LYS A 40 -15.15 -3.24 -14.53
N ALA A 41 -15.59 -2.78 -13.38
CA ALA A 41 -17.02 -2.65 -13.09
C ALA A 41 -17.69 -1.67 -14.05
N ASP A 42 -17.04 -0.55 -14.36
CA ASP A 42 -17.54 0.44 -15.31
C ASP A 42 -17.63 -0.14 -16.72
N GLU A 43 -16.63 -0.89 -17.16
CA GLU A 43 -16.65 -1.56 -18.46
C GLU A 43 -17.82 -2.54 -18.57
N ILE A 44 -18.05 -3.32 -17.52
CA ILE A 44 -19.15 -4.28 -17.48
C ILE A 44 -20.49 -3.56 -17.57
N ARG A 45 -20.65 -2.45 -16.85
CA ARG A 45 -21.88 -1.65 -16.91
C ARG A 45 -22.11 -1.07 -18.29
N GLN A 46 -21.08 -0.54 -18.94
CA GLN A 46 -21.17 -0.01 -20.30
C GLN A 46 -21.57 -1.09 -21.29
N GLN A 47 -20.99 -2.27 -21.20
CA GLN A 47 -21.36 -3.39 -22.07
C GLN A 47 -22.81 -3.81 -21.87
N ARG A 48 -23.27 -3.80 -20.62
CA ARG A 48 -24.64 -4.15 -20.29
C ARG A 48 -25.63 -3.12 -20.85
N GLU A 49 -25.30 -1.84 -20.75
CA GLU A 49 -26.13 -0.75 -21.29
C GLU A 49 -26.20 -0.80 -22.80
N GLU A 50 -25.07 -1.13 -23.47
CA GLU A 50 -25.04 -1.25 -24.93
C GLU A 50 -25.87 -2.42 -25.45
N GLN A 51 -26.01 -3.48 -24.64
CA GLN A 51 -26.78 -4.66 -25.03
C GLN A 51 -28.28 -4.53 -24.78
N SER A 52 -28.64 -3.61 -23.93
CA SER A 52 -30.05 -3.41 -23.63
C SER A 52 -30.65 -2.36 -24.54
#